data_7b0117d24e7e341b6dea931284076380
#
_entry.id   7b0117d24e7e341b6dea931284076380
#
_cell.length_a   1.000
_cell.length_b   1.000
_cell.length_c   1.000
_cell.angle_alpha   90.00
_cell.angle_beta   90.00
_cell.angle_gamma   90.00
#
_symmetry.space_group_name_H-M   'P 1'
#
loop_
_entity.id
_entity.type
_entity.pdbx_description
1 polymer ?
#
loop_
_entity_poly.entity_id
_entity_poly.type
_entity_poly.pdbx_seq_one_letter_code
_entity_poly.pdbx_strand_id
1 'polypeptide(L)'
;MITSLYQSLCNMETNIADRVALRWYDEEKQGVAEVHYAQYAQDLRRFVAFLRAEYGDVRGKRVAILARNSYQYVICMYGTVIAGAVAVPLNLGKDWDAISYELGLTEPVCILQDGEFAEREPALAETYGSILKPMDVFAAYEPDEDVTEVEDLSALAFIMFTSGTTGRSKGVMLSQKNLFSAMPAFLAPFDDVKKYMGWNTDEFSSLSALPMFHISAMTSLVSWSITGHSINLCNNLKYFYRDLGAMHSEVMAVVPVLLKSIYSDVMKGRRDRLNGLCVLTCGAAMFDPKILSDMMEKGFFVAQMYGLTETCGDGAWNSSQEAKYLTSVGHVDLSCEYKLDDGELCMRGDPIMLGYYKDPEGTAEVIDADGWFHTGDIARVEEDGYMYLTGRKKNVIILDSGENVNPEELEKLLVPCADIQECIVKEKDKKICALICCDPAKQETVKEFVTGVNRGLPLYKRMVPELSAQPLPRNAMGKLLR
;
A
#
# COMPACT_ATOMS: atom_id res chain seq x y z
N MET A 1 -23.97 8.87 1.97
CA MET A 1 -22.62 8.32 1.78
C MET A 1 -22.02 8.04 3.15
N ILE A 2 -21.38 6.91 3.37
CA ILE A 2 -20.73 6.57 4.66
C ILE A 2 -19.47 7.44 4.79
N THR A 3 -19.32 8.11 5.92
CA THR A 3 -18.24 9.10 6.16
C THR A 3 -17.42 8.81 7.42
N SER A 4 -17.70 7.70 8.12
CA SER A 4 -16.95 7.26 9.29
C SER A 4 -16.95 5.74 9.46
N LEU A 5 -16.02 5.23 10.26
CA LEU A 5 -15.99 3.81 10.63
C LEU A 5 -17.22 3.42 11.48
N TYR A 6 -17.77 4.33 12.27
CA TYR A 6 -19.00 4.08 12.99
C TYR A 6 -20.20 3.90 12.05
N GLN A 7 -20.33 4.75 11.02
CA GLN A 7 -21.39 4.58 10.02
C GLN A 7 -21.18 3.29 9.21
N SER A 8 -19.92 2.90 8.94
CA SER A 8 -19.62 1.60 8.34
C SER A 8 -20.06 0.45 9.26
N LEU A 9 -19.83 0.54 10.58
CA LEU A 9 -20.30 -0.42 11.58
C LEU A 9 -21.84 -0.55 11.54
N CYS A 10 -22.56 0.57 11.55
CA CYS A 10 -24.02 0.56 11.45
C CYS A 10 -24.51 -0.07 10.13
N ASN A 11 -23.80 0.19 9.01
CA ASN A 11 -24.11 -0.41 7.73
C ASN A 11 -23.92 -1.94 7.74
N MET A 12 -22.88 -2.42 8.40
CA MET A 12 -22.62 -3.85 8.59
C MET A 12 -23.76 -4.56 9.33
N GLU A 13 -24.33 -3.89 10.35
CA GLU A 13 -25.40 -4.42 11.16
C GLU A 13 -26.77 -4.40 10.46
N THR A 14 -27.02 -3.42 9.60
CA THR A 14 -28.37 -3.15 9.08
C THR A 14 -28.58 -3.56 7.62
N ASN A 15 -27.58 -3.32 6.76
CA ASN A 15 -27.77 -3.46 5.31
C ASN A 15 -27.04 -4.64 4.68
N ILE A 16 -25.95 -5.09 5.27
CA ILE A 16 -25.08 -6.14 4.72
C ILE A 16 -24.77 -7.26 5.72
N ALA A 17 -25.52 -7.35 6.81
CA ALA A 17 -25.30 -8.26 7.95
C ALA A 17 -25.05 -9.71 7.54
N ASP A 18 -25.86 -10.23 6.61
CA ASP A 18 -25.82 -11.63 6.17
C ASP A 18 -24.75 -11.92 5.13
N ARG A 19 -24.06 -10.90 4.60
CA ARG A 19 -22.98 -11.10 3.62
C ARG A 19 -21.72 -11.56 4.31
N VAL A 20 -20.93 -12.37 3.60
CA VAL A 20 -19.59 -12.76 4.08
C VAL A 20 -18.67 -11.54 4.01
N ALA A 21 -18.08 -11.19 5.15
CA ALA A 21 -17.13 -10.07 5.27
C ALA A 21 -15.70 -10.52 4.95
N LEU A 22 -15.20 -11.53 5.67
CA LEU A 22 -13.83 -12.00 5.52
C LEU A 22 -13.77 -13.52 5.46
N ARG A 23 -12.77 -14.03 4.71
CA ARG A 23 -12.35 -15.43 4.71
C ARG A 23 -10.86 -15.53 4.91
N TRP A 24 -10.42 -16.64 5.50
CA TRP A 24 -9.00 -16.97 5.61
C TRP A 24 -8.80 -18.48 5.67
N TYR A 25 -7.60 -18.95 5.35
CA TYR A 25 -7.27 -20.34 5.54
C TYR A 25 -6.94 -20.58 7.02
N ASP A 26 -7.71 -21.45 7.68
CA ASP A 26 -7.54 -21.85 9.07
C ASP A 26 -6.63 -23.09 9.12
N GLU A 27 -5.43 -22.93 9.69
CA GLU A 27 -4.42 -23.99 9.76
C GLU A 27 -4.84 -25.13 10.71
N GLU A 28 -5.60 -24.83 11.76
CA GLU A 28 -6.07 -25.85 12.71
C GLU A 28 -7.17 -26.71 12.10
N LYS A 29 -8.10 -26.09 11.39
CA LYS A 29 -9.23 -26.76 10.73
C LYS A 29 -8.86 -27.34 9.36
N GLN A 30 -7.67 -27.00 8.82
CA GLN A 30 -7.21 -27.35 7.48
C GLN A 30 -8.26 -27.02 6.41
N GLY A 31 -8.87 -25.84 6.51
CA GLY A 31 -9.92 -25.37 5.63
C GLY A 31 -10.17 -23.88 5.68
N VAL A 32 -11.10 -23.40 4.86
CA VAL A 32 -11.48 -22.00 4.86
C VAL A 32 -12.43 -21.71 6.03
N ALA A 33 -12.06 -20.73 6.85
CA ALA A 33 -12.94 -20.11 7.82
C ALA A 33 -13.52 -18.82 7.23
N GLU A 34 -14.73 -18.47 7.64
CA GLU A 34 -15.38 -17.22 7.21
C GLU A 34 -16.13 -16.55 8.35
N VAL A 35 -16.34 -15.24 8.21
CA VAL A 35 -17.15 -14.44 9.11
C VAL A 35 -18.06 -13.52 8.32
N HIS A 36 -19.31 -13.40 8.77
CA HIS A 36 -20.30 -12.50 8.19
C HIS A 36 -20.18 -11.10 8.79
N TYR A 37 -20.70 -10.08 8.09
CA TYR A 37 -20.63 -8.69 8.55
C TYR A 37 -21.32 -8.49 9.91
N ALA A 38 -22.39 -9.21 10.22
CA ALA A 38 -23.03 -9.17 11.53
C ALA A 38 -22.06 -9.54 12.67
N GLN A 39 -21.30 -10.64 12.51
CA GLN A 39 -20.31 -11.06 13.49
C GLN A 39 -19.12 -10.10 13.54
N TYR A 40 -18.68 -9.61 12.37
CA TYR A 40 -17.61 -8.62 12.29
C TYR A 40 -17.98 -7.35 13.08
N ALA A 41 -19.19 -6.82 12.91
CA ALA A 41 -19.69 -5.68 13.66
C ALA A 41 -19.71 -5.94 15.18
N GLN A 42 -20.19 -7.10 15.61
CA GLN A 42 -20.18 -7.49 17.02
C GLN A 42 -18.78 -7.57 17.60
N ASP A 43 -17.81 -8.10 16.86
CA ASP A 43 -16.44 -8.20 17.34
C ASP A 43 -15.74 -6.84 17.40
N LEU A 44 -16.10 -5.89 16.51
CA LEU A 44 -15.70 -4.48 16.65
C LEU A 44 -16.23 -3.87 17.95
N ARG A 45 -17.49 -4.11 18.31
CA ARG A 45 -18.09 -3.64 19.57
C ARG A 45 -17.42 -4.30 20.79
N ARG A 46 -17.09 -5.60 20.73
CA ARG A 46 -16.32 -6.28 21.78
C ARG A 46 -14.95 -5.66 22.00
N PHE A 47 -14.28 -5.29 20.90
CA PHE A 47 -12.99 -4.63 21.00
C PHE A 47 -13.09 -3.23 21.63
N VAL A 48 -14.14 -2.47 21.31
CA VAL A 48 -14.42 -1.19 22.00
C VAL A 48 -14.67 -1.42 23.48
N ALA A 49 -15.47 -2.44 23.86
CA ALA A 49 -15.69 -2.82 25.24
C ALA A 49 -14.41 -3.15 25.98
N PHE A 50 -13.50 -3.94 25.37
CA PHE A 50 -12.18 -4.22 25.91
C PHE A 50 -11.39 -2.93 26.19
N LEU A 51 -11.30 -2.02 25.22
CA LEU A 51 -10.54 -0.79 25.41
C LEU A 51 -11.12 0.09 26.52
N ARG A 52 -12.43 0.24 26.60
CA ARG A 52 -13.10 1.03 27.63
C ARG A 52 -12.94 0.40 29.02
N ALA A 53 -13.06 -0.92 29.13
CA ALA A 53 -12.91 -1.63 30.39
C ALA A 53 -11.48 -1.55 30.95
N GLU A 54 -10.47 -1.74 30.11
CA GLU A 54 -9.07 -1.80 30.56
C GLU A 54 -8.43 -0.40 30.73
N TYR A 55 -8.83 0.57 29.88
CA TYR A 55 -8.13 1.86 29.79
C TYR A 55 -9.02 3.10 30.05
N GLY A 56 -10.32 2.91 30.27
CA GLY A 56 -11.28 4.01 30.49
C GLY A 56 -11.46 4.86 29.24
N ASP A 57 -11.36 6.18 29.38
CA ASP A 57 -11.38 7.09 28.22
C ASP A 57 -10.10 6.91 27.39
N VAL A 58 -10.28 6.41 26.18
CA VAL A 58 -9.16 6.10 25.26
C VAL A 58 -9.00 7.14 24.15
N ARG A 59 -9.79 8.21 24.13
CA ARG A 59 -9.70 9.25 23.09
C ARG A 59 -8.30 9.81 22.97
N GLY A 60 -7.74 9.74 21.75
CA GLY A 60 -6.39 10.20 21.45
C GLY A 60 -5.27 9.34 22.02
N LYS A 61 -5.53 8.27 22.79
CA LYS A 61 -4.51 7.30 23.23
C LYS A 61 -4.10 6.41 22.06
N ARG A 62 -2.82 6.05 21.96
CA ARG A 62 -2.29 5.22 20.88
C ARG A 62 -2.38 3.75 21.28
N VAL A 63 -2.85 2.93 20.34
CA VAL A 63 -2.88 1.47 20.42
C VAL A 63 -2.01 0.94 19.27
N ALA A 64 -0.88 0.35 19.60
CA ALA A 64 0.03 -0.21 18.60
C ALA A 64 -0.40 -1.63 18.22
N ILE A 65 -0.23 -1.99 16.94
CA ILE A 65 -0.56 -3.31 16.40
C ILE A 65 0.70 -3.86 15.74
N LEU A 66 1.23 -4.95 16.31
CA LEU A 66 2.45 -5.61 15.88
C LEU A 66 2.15 -7.09 15.59
N ALA A 67 1.49 -7.35 14.48
CA ALA A 67 0.98 -8.66 14.11
C ALA A 67 0.91 -8.85 12.59
N ARG A 68 0.79 -10.12 12.16
CA ARG A 68 0.50 -10.47 10.77
C ARG A 68 -0.94 -10.14 10.38
N ASN A 69 -1.19 -10.09 9.07
CA ASN A 69 -2.54 -9.99 8.53
C ASN A 69 -3.41 -11.10 9.14
N SER A 70 -4.54 -10.72 9.71
CA SER A 70 -5.52 -11.65 10.28
C SER A 70 -6.87 -10.97 10.44
N TYR A 71 -7.91 -11.74 10.70
CA TYR A 71 -9.21 -11.22 11.08
C TYR A 71 -9.10 -10.33 12.33
N GLN A 72 -8.37 -10.82 13.35
CA GLN A 72 -8.13 -10.08 14.59
C GLN A 72 -7.43 -8.73 14.34
N TYR A 73 -6.51 -8.68 13.37
CA TYR A 73 -5.85 -7.43 13.00
C TYR A 73 -6.85 -6.36 12.54
N VAL A 74 -7.82 -6.76 11.72
CA VAL A 74 -8.87 -5.86 11.20
C VAL A 74 -9.73 -5.35 12.35
N ILE A 75 -10.15 -6.24 13.27
CA ILE A 75 -10.92 -5.87 14.47
C ILE A 75 -10.14 -4.88 15.33
N CYS A 76 -8.88 -5.18 15.66
CA CYS A 76 -8.04 -4.34 16.51
C CYS A 76 -7.82 -2.95 15.90
N MET A 77 -7.54 -2.88 14.60
CA MET A 77 -7.26 -1.62 13.90
C MET A 77 -8.50 -0.71 13.86
N TYR A 78 -9.62 -1.21 13.39
CA TYR A 78 -10.82 -0.38 13.24
C TYR A 78 -11.56 -0.17 14.56
N GLY A 79 -11.62 -1.18 15.42
CA GLY A 79 -12.18 -1.04 16.75
C GLY A 79 -11.45 0.02 17.60
N THR A 80 -10.12 0.14 17.44
CA THR A 80 -9.34 1.23 18.04
C THR A 80 -9.88 2.59 17.66
N VAL A 81 -10.10 2.82 16.37
CA VAL A 81 -10.55 4.13 15.85
C VAL A 81 -12.03 4.38 16.17
N ILE A 82 -12.87 3.34 16.14
CA ILE A 82 -14.28 3.43 16.57
C ILE A 82 -14.37 3.84 18.06
N ALA A 83 -13.45 3.34 18.90
CA ALA A 83 -13.39 3.75 20.31
C ALA A 83 -12.88 5.18 20.52
N GLY A 84 -12.43 5.88 19.46
CA GLY A 84 -11.82 7.22 19.52
C GLY A 84 -10.32 7.22 19.85
N ALA A 85 -9.68 6.06 19.91
CA ALA A 85 -8.24 5.92 20.05
C ALA A 85 -7.52 6.03 18.71
N VAL A 86 -6.19 6.07 18.74
CA VAL A 86 -5.32 6.19 17.57
C VAL A 86 -4.66 4.84 17.27
N ALA A 87 -4.95 4.27 16.11
CA ALA A 87 -4.34 3.02 15.67
C ALA A 87 -2.92 3.28 15.12
N VAL A 88 -1.95 2.47 15.57
CA VAL A 88 -0.55 2.54 15.16
C VAL A 88 -0.12 1.17 14.61
N PRO A 89 -0.41 0.88 13.33
CA PRO A 89 0.01 -0.36 12.70
C PRO A 89 1.52 -0.35 12.44
N LEU A 90 2.23 -1.37 12.93
CA LEU A 90 3.69 -1.48 12.85
C LEU A 90 4.11 -2.60 11.90
N ASN A 91 5.26 -2.42 11.25
CA ASN A 91 5.82 -3.39 10.32
C ASN A 91 6.65 -4.45 11.05
N LEU A 92 6.15 -5.68 11.15
CA LEU A 92 6.86 -6.84 11.72
C LEU A 92 8.23 -7.14 11.06
N GLY A 93 8.43 -6.74 9.82
CA GLY A 93 9.68 -6.99 9.08
C GLY A 93 10.85 -6.10 9.51
N LYS A 94 10.61 -5.09 10.36
CA LYS A 94 11.65 -4.20 10.89
C LYS A 94 12.44 -4.86 12.01
N ASP A 95 13.64 -4.36 12.26
CA ASP A 95 14.45 -4.69 13.42
C ASP A 95 13.94 -4.02 14.70
N TRP A 96 14.54 -4.42 15.85
CA TRP A 96 14.16 -3.90 17.15
C TRP A 96 14.42 -2.39 17.27
N ASP A 97 15.52 -1.90 16.73
CA ASP A 97 15.87 -0.47 16.82
C ASP A 97 14.79 0.39 16.17
N ALA A 98 14.29 -0.01 14.99
CA ALA A 98 13.22 0.69 14.30
C ALA A 98 11.87 0.58 15.05
N ILE A 99 11.50 -0.62 15.50
CA ILE A 99 10.24 -0.84 16.25
C ILE A 99 10.29 -0.12 17.61
N SER A 100 11.40 -0.22 18.33
CA SER A 100 11.58 0.47 19.62
C SER A 100 11.50 1.99 19.48
N TYR A 101 12.08 2.54 18.39
CA TYR A 101 11.93 3.96 18.06
C TYR A 101 10.46 4.34 17.82
N GLU A 102 9.73 3.58 17.01
CA GLU A 102 8.33 3.85 16.67
C GLU A 102 7.41 3.74 17.90
N LEU A 103 7.63 2.73 18.75
CA LEU A 103 6.93 2.59 20.03
C LEU A 103 7.27 3.71 21.01
N GLY A 104 8.55 4.07 21.14
CA GLY A 104 8.99 5.18 21.98
C GLY A 104 8.46 6.53 21.52
N LEU A 105 8.33 6.75 20.20
CA LEU A 105 7.75 7.97 19.64
C LEU A 105 6.24 8.08 19.92
N THR A 106 5.51 6.96 19.79
CA THR A 106 4.04 6.92 19.90
C THR A 106 3.55 6.70 21.32
N GLU A 107 4.36 6.13 22.22
CA GLU A 107 4.02 5.90 23.62
C GLU A 107 2.63 5.24 23.77
N PRO A 108 2.43 4.03 23.21
CA PRO A 108 1.12 3.40 23.20
C PRO A 108 0.70 2.95 24.62
N VAL A 109 -0.61 3.01 24.90
CA VAL A 109 -1.17 2.45 26.14
C VAL A 109 -1.37 0.94 26.08
N CYS A 110 -1.42 0.39 24.85
CA CYS A 110 -1.61 -1.01 24.56
C CYS A 110 -0.82 -1.40 23.31
N ILE A 111 -0.20 -2.57 23.32
CA ILE A 111 0.45 -3.18 22.15
C ILE A 111 -0.22 -4.53 21.91
N LEU A 112 -0.93 -4.65 20.81
CA LEU A 112 -1.56 -5.89 20.36
C LEU A 112 -0.58 -6.68 19.51
N GLN A 113 -0.38 -7.96 19.79
CA GLN A 113 0.62 -8.77 19.12
C GLN A 113 0.20 -10.24 18.97
N ASP A 114 0.68 -10.93 17.93
CA ASP A 114 0.38 -12.33 17.62
C ASP A 114 1.44 -13.34 18.14
N GLY A 115 2.46 -12.88 18.87
CA GLY A 115 3.55 -13.71 19.39
C GLY A 115 4.78 -13.78 18.49
N GLU A 116 4.64 -13.68 17.18
CA GLU A 116 5.77 -13.86 16.24
C GLU A 116 6.94 -12.91 16.50
N PHE A 117 6.64 -11.62 16.70
CA PHE A 117 7.69 -10.64 16.97
C PHE A 117 8.31 -10.83 18.35
N ALA A 118 7.48 -11.13 19.37
CA ALA A 118 7.95 -11.35 20.74
C ALA A 118 8.86 -12.59 20.86
N GLU A 119 8.60 -13.65 20.08
CA GLU A 119 9.47 -14.82 20.01
C GLU A 119 10.85 -14.50 19.42
N ARG A 120 10.88 -13.65 18.39
CA ARG A 120 12.11 -13.21 17.73
C ARG A 120 12.87 -12.17 18.56
N GLU A 121 12.14 -11.31 19.29
CA GLU A 121 12.68 -10.14 19.97
C GLU A 121 12.20 -10.05 21.43
N PRO A 122 12.88 -10.76 22.36
CA PRO A 122 12.51 -10.77 23.78
C PRO A 122 12.51 -9.39 24.45
N ALA A 123 13.29 -8.43 23.95
CA ALA A 123 13.35 -7.06 24.46
C ALA A 123 11.99 -6.34 24.40
N LEU A 124 11.07 -6.76 23.52
CA LEU A 124 9.70 -6.27 23.51
C LEU A 124 8.99 -6.57 24.83
N ALA A 125 9.06 -7.82 25.30
CA ALA A 125 8.42 -8.24 26.55
C ALA A 125 9.11 -7.62 27.78
N GLU A 126 10.43 -7.48 27.75
CA GLU A 126 11.19 -6.85 28.83
C GLU A 126 10.82 -5.37 29.00
N THR A 127 10.62 -4.65 27.89
CA THR A 127 10.36 -3.20 27.89
C THR A 127 8.88 -2.88 28.05
N TYR A 128 8.00 -3.62 27.38
CA TYR A 128 6.58 -3.29 27.23
C TYR A 128 5.63 -4.36 27.80
N GLY A 129 6.12 -5.37 28.52
CA GLY A 129 5.35 -6.55 28.97
C GLY A 129 4.03 -6.22 29.67
N SER A 130 3.98 -5.12 30.43
CA SER A 130 2.78 -4.70 31.15
C SER A 130 1.61 -4.24 30.25
N ILE A 131 1.91 -3.83 29.01
CA ILE A 131 0.92 -3.32 28.05
C ILE A 131 0.75 -4.21 26.81
N LEU A 132 1.45 -5.35 26.78
CA LEU A 132 1.26 -6.35 25.73
C LEU A 132 -0.07 -7.09 25.92
N LYS A 133 -0.81 -7.24 24.85
CA LYS A 133 -2.07 -8.00 24.80
C LYS A 133 -2.10 -8.89 23.56
N PRO A 134 -2.73 -10.07 23.61
CA PRO A 134 -2.94 -10.91 22.44
C PRO A 134 -3.97 -10.27 21.50
N MET A 135 -3.91 -10.62 20.21
CA MET A 135 -4.78 -10.05 19.18
C MET A 135 -6.27 -10.41 19.37
N ASP A 136 -6.56 -11.52 20.02
CA ASP A 136 -7.92 -12.03 20.27
C ASP A 136 -8.50 -11.61 21.64
N VAL A 137 -7.84 -10.69 22.35
CA VAL A 137 -8.22 -10.25 23.69
C VAL A 137 -9.69 -9.83 23.80
N PHE A 138 -10.25 -9.30 22.73
CA PHE A 138 -11.64 -8.83 22.68
C PHE A 138 -12.67 -9.96 22.81
N ALA A 139 -12.32 -11.18 22.47
CA ALA A 139 -13.25 -12.31 22.51
C ALA A 139 -13.78 -12.63 23.93
N ALA A 140 -13.12 -12.13 24.96
CA ALA A 140 -13.53 -12.27 26.36
C ALA A 140 -14.57 -11.23 26.83
N TYR A 141 -14.93 -10.28 25.98
CA TYR A 141 -15.83 -9.17 26.32
C TYR A 141 -17.19 -9.28 25.61
N GLU A 142 -18.23 -8.80 26.25
CA GLU A 142 -19.52 -8.62 25.59
C GLU A 142 -19.50 -7.39 24.68
N PRO A 143 -20.28 -7.37 23.59
CA PRO A 143 -20.37 -6.19 22.71
C PRO A 143 -20.82 -4.94 23.45
N ASP A 144 -20.18 -3.82 23.21
CA ASP A 144 -20.59 -2.52 23.73
C ASP A 144 -21.70 -1.92 22.85
N GLU A 145 -22.94 -1.96 23.34
CA GLU A 145 -24.09 -1.44 22.61
C GLU A 145 -24.17 0.10 22.64
N ASP A 146 -23.45 0.75 23.56
CA ASP A 146 -23.41 2.22 23.73
C ASP A 146 -22.32 2.91 22.88
N VAL A 147 -21.77 2.20 21.87
CA VAL A 147 -20.82 2.79 20.92
C VAL A 147 -21.53 3.86 20.09
N THR A 148 -20.93 5.04 20.05
CA THR A 148 -21.43 6.20 19.26
C THR A 148 -20.31 6.71 18.34
N GLU A 149 -20.71 7.48 17.34
CA GLU A 149 -19.74 8.15 16.45
C GLU A 149 -18.88 9.13 17.25
N VAL A 150 -17.59 9.19 16.91
CA VAL A 150 -16.70 10.20 17.48
C VAL A 150 -17.12 11.60 17.03
N GLU A 151 -17.03 12.59 17.93
CA GLU A 151 -17.52 13.95 17.69
C GLU A 151 -16.73 14.68 16.58
N ASP A 152 -15.42 14.43 16.49
CA ASP A 152 -14.53 15.09 15.53
C ASP A 152 -13.84 14.06 14.61
N LEU A 153 -14.35 13.93 13.39
CA LEU A 153 -13.76 13.07 12.36
C LEU A 153 -12.43 13.60 11.79
N SER A 154 -12.07 14.87 12.10
CA SER A 154 -10.78 15.47 11.73
C SER A 154 -9.69 15.19 12.76
N ALA A 155 -10.05 14.64 13.93
CA ALA A 155 -9.07 14.25 14.95
C ALA A 155 -8.16 13.11 14.43
N LEU A 156 -6.95 13.04 15.00
CA LEU A 156 -5.99 11.97 14.70
C LEU A 156 -6.60 10.60 14.96
N ALA A 157 -6.58 9.71 13.96
CA ALA A 157 -7.14 8.36 14.01
C ALA A 157 -6.09 7.27 13.74
N PHE A 158 -5.11 7.56 12.89
CA PHE A 158 -4.05 6.62 12.51
C PHE A 158 -2.68 7.31 12.51
N ILE A 159 -1.64 6.58 12.92
CA ILE A 159 -0.23 6.93 12.69
C ILE A 159 0.38 5.81 11.88
N MET A 160 0.69 6.07 10.61
CA MET A 160 1.25 5.07 9.70
C MET A 160 2.70 5.42 9.38
N PHE A 161 3.60 4.49 9.69
CA PHE A 161 5.02 4.73 9.51
C PHE A 161 5.49 4.46 8.08
N THR A 162 6.15 5.46 7.50
CA THR A 162 6.82 5.35 6.20
C THR A 162 8.35 5.37 6.37
N SER A 163 9.07 4.79 5.40
CA SER A 163 10.53 4.91 5.36
C SER A 163 10.91 6.35 5.01
N GLY A 164 11.29 7.12 6.00
CA GLY A 164 11.80 8.48 5.81
C GLY A 164 13.04 8.52 4.92
N THR A 165 13.23 9.64 4.24
CA THR A 165 14.42 9.87 3.38
C THR A 165 15.69 10.08 4.19
N THR A 166 15.57 10.39 5.48
CA THR A 166 16.65 10.66 6.44
C THR A 166 17.12 9.43 7.21
N GLY A 167 16.60 8.23 6.86
CA GLY A 167 16.96 6.97 7.50
C GLY A 167 16.08 6.57 8.70
N ARG A 168 15.34 7.49 9.32
CA ARG A 168 14.36 7.18 10.36
C ARG A 168 12.93 7.20 9.82
N SER A 169 12.07 6.33 10.35
CA SER A 169 10.65 6.31 9.98
C SER A 169 9.94 7.61 10.39
N LYS A 170 9.09 8.13 9.50
CA LYS A 170 8.17 9.24 9.80
C LYS A 170 6.76 8.68 10.03
N GLY A 171 6.09 9.13 11.09
CA GLY A 171 4.71 8.74 11.39
C GLY A 171 3.72 9.67 10.69
N VAL A 172 3.09 9.23 9.63
CA VAL A 172 2.05 9.98 8.91
C VAL A 172 0.77 9.99 9.73
N MET A 173 0.26 11.16 10.05
CA MET A 173 -0.97 11.36 10.82
C MET A 173 -2.18 11.43 9.89
N LEU A 174 -3.14 10.52 10.07
CA LEU A 174 -4.38 10.49 9.30
C LEU A 174 -5.60 10.54 10.22
N SER A 175 -6.63 11.25 9.77
CA SER A 175 -7.95 11.31 10.41
C SER A 175 -8.94 10.40 9.68
N GLN A 176 -10.12 10.17 10.28
CA GLN A 176 -11.23 9.54 9.57
C GLN A 176 -11.70 10.41 8.39
N LYS A 177 -11.66 11.74 8.53
CA LYS A 177 -12.00 12.64 7.43
C LYS A 177 -11.09 12.43 6.22
N ASN A 178 -9.75 12.32 6.43
CA ASN A 178 -8.82 12.01 5.33
C ASN A 178 -9.18 10.69 4.65
N LEU A 179 -9.38 9.63 5.46
CA LEU A 179 -9.69 8.29 4.96
C LEU A 179 -10.97 8.24 4.13
N PHE A 180 -12.06 8.81 4.66
CA PHE A 180 -13.36 8.74 3.98
C PHE A 180 -13.50 9.70 2.80
N SER A 181 -12.75 10.81 2.77
CA SER A 181 -12.68 11.68 1.59
C SER A 181 -11.94 11.03 0.42
N ALA A 182 -11.04 10.08 0.68
CA ALA A 182 -10.38 9.29 -0.36
C ALA A 182 -11.27 8.15 -0.91
N MET A 183 -12.32 7.71 -0.19
CA MET A 183 -13.11 6.54 -0.60
C MET A 183 -13.78 6.64 -1.97
N PRO A 184 -14.32 7.79 -2.43
CA PRO A 184 -14.85 7.90 -3.79
C PRO A 184 -13.85 7.50 -4.86
N ALA A 185 -12.56 7.84 -4.68
CA ALA A 185 -11.46 7.47 -5.56
C ALA A 185 -11.26 5.95 -5.65
N PHE A 186 -11.39 5.26 -4.54
CA PHE A 186 -11.24 3.80 -4.49
C PHE A 186 -12.47 3.07 -5.03
N LEU A 187 -13.66 3.68 -5.01
CA LEU A 187 -14.91 3.05 -5.42
C LEU A 187 -15.25 3.28 -6.89
N ALA A 188 -15.01 4.49 -7.41
CA ALA A 188 -15.33 4.85 -8.80
C ALA A 188 -14.76 3.88 -9.85
N PRO A 189 -13.52 3.41 -9.75
CA PRO A 189 -12.93 2.49 -10.73
C PRO A 189 -13.64 1.14 -10.84
N PHE A 190 -14.38 0.72 -9.80
CA PHE A 190 -15.13 -0.54 -9.86
C PHE A 190 -16.29 -0.50 -10.85
N ASP A 191 -16.85 0.66 -11.16
CA ASP A 191 -17.87 0.80 -12.20
C ASP A 191 -17.26 0.53 -13.59
N ASP A 192 -16.03 0.98 -13.84
CA ASP A 192 -15.29 0.66 -15.06
C ASP A 192 -14.98 -0.83 -15.14
N VAL A 193 -14.57 -1.45 -14.04
CA VAL A 193 -14.33 -2.89 -13.96
C VAL A 193 -15.60 -3.67 -14.28
N LYS A 194 -16.74 -3.36 -13.63
CA LYS A 194 -18.04 -4.02 -13.87
C LYS A 194 -18.45 -3.91 -15.34
N LYS A 195 -18.34 -2.71 -15.91
CA LYS A 195 -18.67 -2.46 -17.30
C LYS A 195 -17.79 -3.26 -18.27
N TYR A 196 -16.48 -3.27 -18.04
CA TYR A 196 -15.53 -4.00 -18.88
C TYR A 196 -15.72 -5.51 -18.79
N MET A 197 -15.86 -6.04 -17.55
CA MET A 197 -16.01 -7.47 -17.30
C MET A 197 -17.42 -7.98 -17.58
N GLY A 198 -18.41 -7.11 -17.84
CA GLY A 198 -19.79 -7.48 -18.02
C GLY A 198 -20.45 -8.01 -16.74
N TRP A 199 -20.00 -7.59 -15.58
CA TRP A 199 -20.54 -8.06 -14.30
C TRP A 199 -21.87 -7.40 -13.97
N ASN A 200 -22.87 -8.23 -13.71
CA ASN A 200 -24.21 -7.78 -13.28
C ASN A 200 -24.43 -7.96 -11.77
N THR A 201 -23.38 -8.32 -11.03
CA THR A 201 -23.42 -8.52 -9.58
C THR A 201 -22.69 -7.39 -8.87
N ASP A 202 -23.16 -7.06 -7.68
CA ASP A 202 -22.47 -6.22 -6.71
C ASP A 202 -21.71 -7.08 -5.67
N GLU A 203 -21.66 -8.39 -5.85
CA GLU A 203 -20.97 -9.31 -4.96
C GLU A 203 -19.74 -9.89 -5.67
N PHE A 204 -18.57 -9.47 -5.27
CA PHE A 204 -17.29 -10.03 -5.66
C PHE A 204 -16.33 -10.04 -4.46
N SER A 205 -15.22 -10.74 -4.61
CA SER A 205 -14.26 -10.93 -3.53
C SER A 205 -12.87 -10.48 -3.95
N SER A 206 -12.10 -9.97 -2.99
CA SER A 206 -10.73 -9.55 -3.19
C SER A 206 -9.78 -10.39 -2.35
N LEU A 207 -8.66 -10.85 -2.94
CA LEU A 207 -7.57 -11.41 -2.15
C LEU A 207 -6.67 -10.27 -1.63
N SER A 208 -6.64 -10.11 -0.31
CA SER A 208 -5.75 -9.18 0.39
C SER A 208 -4.47 -9.89 0.81
N ALA A 209 -3.41 -9.70 0.04
CA ALA A 209 -2.08 -10.26 0.30
C ALA A 209 -1.05 -9.19 0.70
N LEU A 210 -1.41 -7.91 0.60
CA LEU A 210 -0.56 -6.81 1.03
C LEU A 210 -0.60 -6.66 2.56
N PRO A 211 0.53 -6.27 3.19
CA PRO A 211 0.55 -6.07 4.64
C PRO A 211 -0.41 -4.97 5.09
N MET A 212 -1.18 -5.23 6.15
CA MET A 212 -2.22 -4.32 6.66
C MET A 212 -1.67 -3.05 7.32
N PHE A 213 -0.36 -3.00 7.61
CA PHE A 213 0.30 -1.77 8.05
C PHE A 213 0.58 -0.78 6.90
N HIS A 214 0.25 -1.13 5.65
CA HIS A 214 0.31 -0.22 4.50
C HIS A 214 -1.04 0.41 4.20
N ILE A 215 -1.00 1.68 3.80
CA ILE A 215 -2.19 2.47 3.48
C ILE A 215 -3.09 1.80 2.44
N SER A 216 -2.52 1.19 1.40
CA SER A 216 -3.26 0.52 0.33
C SER A 216 -4.10 -0.66 0.82
N ALA A 217 -3.60 -1.45 1.79
CA ALA A 217 -4.38 -2.53 2.39
C ALA A 217 -5.49 -1.97 3.29
N MET A 218 -5.18 -0.96 4.11
CA MET A 218 -6.15 -0.31 5.00
C MET A 218 -7.32 0.31 4.21
N THR A 219 -7.03 1.11 3.18
CA THR A 219 -8.07 1.74 2.36
C THR A 219 -8.91 0.73 1.60
N SER A 220 -8.31 -0.35 1.10
CA SER A 220 -9.04 -1.46 0.47
C SER A 220 -10.01 -2.11 1.46
N LEU A 221 -9.58 -2.43 2.67
CA LEU A 221 -10.44 -3.02 3.72
C LEU A 221 -11.65 -2.13 4.03
N VAL A 222 -11.45 -0.80 4.13
CA VAL A 222 -12.54 0.14 4.38
C VAL A 222 -13.49 0.22 3.19
N SER A 223 -12.99 0.38 1.97
CA SER A 223 -13.82 0.46 0.77
C SER A 223 -14.71 -0.78 0.59
N TRP A 224 -14.17 -1.97 0.85
CA TRP A 224 -14.92 -3.23 0.76
C TRP A 224 -15.96 -3.36 1.88
N SER A 225 -15.67 -2.90 3.09
CA SER A 225 -16.63 -2.89 4.20
C SER A 225 -17.80 -1.92 3.97
N ILE A 226 -17.59 -0.84 3.24
CA ILE A 226 -18.65 0.10 2.84
C ILE A 226 -19.60 -0.53 1.83
N THR A 227 -19.05 -1.26 0.86
CA THR A 227 -19.81 -1.84 -0.26
C THR A 227 -20.40 -3.22 0.04
N GLY A 228 -19.94 -3.89 1.08
CA GLY A 228 -20.37 -5.24 1.44
C GLY A 228 -19.78 -6.35 0.58
N HIS A 229 -18.62 -6.10 -0.05
CA HIS A 229 -17.82 -7.14 -0.72
C HIS A 229 -17.05 -7.98 0.28
N SER A 230 -16.66 -9.20 -0.10
CA SER A 230 -15.87 -10.05 0.77
C SER A 230 -14.36 -9.89 0.55
N ILE A 231 -13.60 -10.07 1.62
CA ILE A 231 -12.14 -10.02 1.61
C ILE A 231 -11.60 -11.39 2.01
N ASN A 232 -10.78 -11.96 1.15
CA ASN A 232 -10.03 -13.18 1.41
C ASN A 232 -8.63 -12.80 1.91
N LEU A 233 -8.28 -13.19 3.13
CA LEU A 233 -7.02 -12.82 3.76
C LEU A 233 -5.94 -13.85 3.44
N CYS A 234 -4.84 -13.40 2.84
CA CYS A 234 -3.61 -14.15 2.77
C CYS A 234 -2.68 -13.68 3.90
N ASN A 235 -2.58 -14.50 4.95
CA ASN A 235 -1.83 -14.14 6.15
C ASN A 235 -0.31 -14.21 5.96
N ASN A 236 0.15 -15.02 4.99
CA ASN A 236 1.56 -15.21 4.72
C ASN A 236 1.77 -15.53 3.24
N LEU A 237 2.59 -14.73 2.56
CA LEU A 237 2.91 -14.92 1.13
C LEU A 237 3.52 -16.28 0.79
N LYS A 238 4.12 -16.98 1.77
CA LYS A 238 4.58 -18.37 1.60
C LYS A 238 3.45 -19.30 1.15
N TYR A 239 2.22 -19.02 1.60
CA TYR A 239 1.02 -19.82 1.32
C TYR A 239 0.12 -19.20 0.26
N PHE A 240 0.60 -18.17 -0.45
CA PHE A 240 -0.18 -17.39 -1.41
C PHE A 240 -1.02 -18.24 -2.38
N TYR A 241 -0.40 -19.24 -3.04
CA TYR A 241 -1.12 -20.09 -4.00
C TYR A 241 -2.10 -21.08 -3.35
N ARG A 242 -1.86 -21.50 -2.11
CA ARG A 242 -2.82 -22.29 -1.34
C ARG A 242 -4.04 -21.43 -1.05
N ASP A 243 -3.84 -20.23 -0.52
CA ASP A 243 -4.91 -19.34 -0.10
C ASP A 243 -5.73 -18.85 -1.31
N LEU A 244 -5.08 -18.49 -2.42
CA LEU A 244 -5.73 -18.13 -3.66
C LEU A 244 -6.52 -19.32 -4.24
N GLY A 245 -5.97 -20.53 -4.20
CA GLY A 245 -6.65 -21.74 -4.68
C GLY A 245 -7.82 -22.17 -3.79
N ALA A 246 -7.75 -21.93 -2.48
CA ALA A 246 -8.80 -22.29 -1.52
C ALA A 246 -9.97 -21.29 -1.51
N MET A 247 -9.69 -20.00 -1.76
CA MET A 247 -10.68 -18.91 -1.66
C MET A 247 -10.84 -18.22 -3.01
N HIS A 248 -12.01 -18.41 -3.62
CA HIS A 248 -12.34 -17.73 -4.89
C HIS A 248 -12.20 -16.23 -4.74
N SER A 249 -11.47 -15.60 -5.66
CA SER A 249 -11.23 -14.14 -5.64
C SER A 249 -11.19 -13.60 -7.07
N GLU A 250 -11.98 -12.57 -7.36
CA GLU A 250 -11.97 -11.92 -8.67
C GLU A 250 -10.92 -10.79 -8.75
N VAL A 251 -10.67 -10.11 -7.66
CA VAL A 251 -9.85 -8.89 -7.59
C VAL A 251 -8.63 -9.11 -6.69
N MET A 252 -7.51 -8.51 -7.06
CA MET A 252 -6.32 -8.49 -6.20
C MET A 252 -5.47 -7.24 -6.45
N ALA A 253 -5.09 -6.59 -5.37
CA ALA A 253 -4.03 -5.59 -5.40
C ALA A 253 -2.66 -6.29 -5.45
N VAL A 254 -1.82 -5.91 -6.41
CA VAL A 254 -0.52 -6.54 -6.65
C VAL A 254 0.63 -5.54 -6.62
N VAL A 255 1.78 -6.04 -6.18
CA VAL A 255 3.08 -5.41 -6.34
C VAL A 255 3.88 -6.16 -7.41
N PRO A 256 4.97 -5.58 -7.99
CA PRO A 256 5.68 -6.19 -9.12
C PRO A 256 6.08 -7.65 -8.92
N VAL A 257 6.49 -8.06 -7.73
CA VAL A 257 6.90 -9.45 -7.46
C VAL A 257 5.72 -10.42 -7.56
N LEU A 258 4.55 -10.05 -7.05
CA LEU A 258 3.34 -10.87 -7.15
C LEU A 258 2.83 -10.92 -8.59
N LEU A 259 2.82 -9.79 -9.29
CA LEU A 259 2.43 -9.75 -10.70
C LEU A 259 3.33 -10.64 -11.55
N LYS A 260 4.66 -10.62 -11.37
CA LYS A 260 5.59 -11.50 -12.09
C LYS A 260 5.30 -12.98 -11.83
N SER A 261 4.94 -13.34 -10.61
CA SER A 261 4.57 -14.73 -10.27
C SER A 261 3.28 -15.17 -10.98
N ILE A 262 2.23 -14.36 -10.90
CA ILE A 262 0.95 -14.58 -11.57
C ILE A 262 1.16 -14.65 -13.10
N TYR A 263 1.89 -13.71 -13.68
CA TYR A 263 2.24 -13.67 -15.09
C TYR A 263 2.93 -14.95 -15.56
N SER A 264 3.93 -15.43 -14.79
CA SER A 264 4.62 -16.69 -15.11
C SER A 264 3.65 -17.89 -15.18
N ASP A 265 2.66 -17.96 -14.28
CA ASP A 265 1.66 -19.03 -14.30
C ASP A 265 0.69 -18.89 -15.47
N VAL A 266 0.22 -17.69 -15.76
CA VAL A 266 -0.66 -17.40 -16.91
C VAL A 266 0.03 -17.78 -18.22
N MET A 267 1.29 -17.37 -18.42
CA MET A 267 2.06 -17.66 -19.64
C MET A 267 2.39 -19.14 -19.80
N LYS A 268 2.42 -19.90 -18.71
CA LYS A 268 2.58 -21.36 -18.71
C LYS A 268 1.24 -22.13 -18.81
N GLY A 269 0.12 -21.42 -19.02
CA GLY A 269 -1.22 -22.03 -19.15
C GLY A 269 -1.81 -22.56 -17.83
N ARG A 270 -1.30 -22.10 -16.67
CA ARG A 270 -1.73 -22.56 -15.34
C ARG A 270 -2.73 -21.59 -14.70
N ARG A 271 -3.67 -21.04 -15.50
CA ARG A 271 -4.65 -20.07 -15.02
C ARG A 271 -5.65 -20.68 -14.01
N ASP A 272 -5.84 -21.99 -14.03
CA ASP A 272 -6.64 -22.75 -13.08
C ASP A 272 -6.20 -22.54 -11.62
N ARG A 273 -4.90 -22.28 -11.39
CA ARG A 273 -4.35 -22.00 -10.06
C ARG A 273 -4.80 -20.65 -9.47
N LEU A 274 -5.37 -19.78 -10.30
CA LEU A 274 -5.75 -18.42 -9.90
C LEU A 274 -7.21 -18.31 -9.42
N ASN A 275 -7.97 -19.39 -9.45
CA ASN A 275 -9.32 -19.56 -8.86
C ASN A 275 -10.23 -18.32 -9.01
N GLY A 276 -10.43 -17.87 -10.26
CA GLY A 276 -11.33 -16.75 -10.57
C GLY A 276 -10.66 -15.39 -10.73
N LEU A 277 -9.39 -15.24 -10.32
CA LEU A 277 -8.69 -13.97 -10.40
C LEU A 277 -8.64 -13.45 -11.84
N CYS A 278 -9.18 -12.24 -12.05
CA CYS A 278 -9.28 -11.61 -13.36
C CYS A 278 -9.10 -10.09 -13.35
N VAL A 279 -9.06 -9.46 -12.18
CA VAL A 279 -8.82 -8.02 -12.00
C VAL A 279 -7.58 -7.81 -11.15
N LEU A 280 -6.61 -7.07 -11.69
CA LEU A 280 -5.35 -6.74 -11.02
C LEU A 280 -5.25 -5.22 -10.85
N THR A 281 -5.12 -4.76 -9.61
CA THR A 281 -4.85 -3.36 -9.31
C THR A 281 -3.37 -3.21 -8.94
N CYS A 282 -2.63 -2.50 -9.78
CA CYS A 282 -1.18 -2.37 -9.74
C CYS A 282 -0.79 -1.04 -9.08
N GLY A 283 -0.09 -1.07 -7.95
CA GLY A 283 0.27 0.14 -7.21
C GLY A 283 1.64 0.05 -6.53
N ALA A 284 2.02 1.11 -5.85
CA ALA A 284 3.23 1.26 -5.04
C ALA A 284 4.58 1.23 -5.81
N ALA A 285 4.61 0.87 -7.09
CA ALA A 285 5.80 0.85 -7.92
C ALA A 285 5.44 0.89 -9.41
N MET A 286 6.44 1.11 -10.26
CA MET A 286 6.27 0.97 -11.71
C MET A 286 6.23 -0.50 -12.12
N PHE A 287 5.40 -0.81 -13.08
CA PHE A 287 5.25 -2.14 -13.67
C PHE A 287 5.81 -2.18 -15.09
N ASP A 288 6.24 -3.36 -15.51
CA ASP A 288 6.69 -3.60 -16.89
C ASP A 288 5.49 -3.50 -17.84
N PRO A 289 5.45 -2.55 -18.78
CA PRO A 289 4.33 -2.36 -19.69
C PRO A 289 4.04 -3.60 -20.55
N LYS A 290 5.08 -4.40 -20.87
CA LYS A 290 4.91 -5.65 -21.61
C LYS A 290 4.11 -6.66 -20.77
N ILE A 291 4.44 -6.84 -19.50
CA ILE A 291 3.70 -7.73 -18.60
C ILE A 291 2.23 -7.28 -18.50
N LEU A 292 1.98 -5.98 -18.34
CA LEU A 292 0.62 -5.44 -18.29
C LEU A 292 -0.15 -5.72 -19.58
N SER A 293 0.46 -5.43 -20.75
CA SER A 293 -0.14 -5.71 -22.06
C SER A 293 -0.45 -7.19 -22.26
N ASP A 294 0.51 -8.07 -21.97
CA ASP A 294 0.32 -9.52 -22.10
C ASP A 294 -0.83 -10.03 -21.20
N MET A 295 -0.95 -9.49 -19.97
CA MET A 295 -2.03 -9.85 -19.04
C MET A 295 -3.40 -9.39 -19.57
N MET A 296 -3.48 -8.19 -20.14
CA MET A 296 -4.71 -7.69 -20.78
C MET A 296 -5.11 -8.57 -21.98
N GLU A 297 -4.15 -8.98 -22.84
CA GLU A 297 -4.39 -9.92 -23.93
C GLU A 297 -4.88 -11.28 -23.45
N LYS A 298 -4.52 -11.70 -22.22
CA LYS A 298 -5.01 -12.91 -21.56
C LYS A 298 -6.36 -12.72 -20.86
N GLY A 299 -6.99 -11.56 -21.02
CA GLY A 299 -8.34 -11.27 -20.51
C GLY A 299 -8.37 -10.88 -19.03
N PHE A 300 -7.27 -10.34 -18.50
CA PHE A 300 -7.28 -9.66 -17.21
C PHE A 300 -7.63 -8.19 -17.41
N PHE A 301 -8.44 -7.66 -16.50
CA PHE A 301 -8.52 -6.21 -16.33
C PHE A 301 -7.32 -5.75 -15.48
N VAL A 302 -6.55 -4.81 -16.02
CA VAL A 302 -5.37 -4.30 -15.31
C VAL A 302 -5.57 -2.81 -15.08
N ALA A 303 -5.57 -2.39 -13.83
CA ALA A 303 -5.62 -1.00 -13.45
C ALA A 303 -4.34 -0.59 -12.74
N GLN A 304 -3.91 0.65 -12.90
CA GLN A 304 -2.77 1.20 -12.19
C GLN A 304 -3.22 2.29 -11.22
N MET A 305 -2.61 2.32 -10.04
CA MET A 305 -2.91 3.25 -8.97
C MET A 305 -1.63 3.99 -8.57
N TYR A 306 -1.76 5.27 -8.36
CA TYR A 306 -0.75 6.10 -7.71
C TYR A 306 -1.34 6.74 -6.48
N GLY A 307 -0.59 6.72 -5.39
CA GLY A 307 -0.95 7.37 -4.14
C GLY A 307 0.17 7.19 -3.12
N LEU A 308 0.11 7.97 -2.08
CA LEU A 308 1.08 7.99 -0.99
C LEU A 308 0.37 7.75 0.34
N THR A 309 1.11 7.38 1.37
CA THR A 309 0.56 7.33 2.74
C THR A 309 0.06 8.72 3.16
N GLU A 310 0.80 9.76 2.77
CA GLU A 310 0.52 11.16 3.02
C GLU A 310 -0.73 11.70 2.31
N THR A 311 -1.23 10.98 1.30
CA THR A 311 -2.49 11.29 0.59
C THR A 311 -3.59 10.27 0.90
N CYS A 312 -3.46 9.52 1.98
CA CYS A 312 -4.38 8.44 2.34
C CYS A 312 -4.53 7.36 1.26
N GLY A 313 -3.48 7.15 0.44
CA GLY A 313 -3.49 6.24 -0.69
C GLY A 313 -4.16 6.77 -1.96
N ASP A 314 -4.74 7.97 -1.89
CA ASP A 314 -5.36 8.67 -3.00
C ASP A 314 -4.32 9.39 -3.88
N GLY A 315 -4.65 9.61 -5.16
CA GLY A 315 -3.78 10.32 -6.08
C GLY A 315 -4.22 10.24 -7.53
N ALA A 316 -4.01 9.11 -8.19
CA ALA A 316 -4.41 8.92 -9.57
C ALA A 316 -4.77 7.46 -9.87
N TRP A 317 -5.68 7.28 -10.82
CA TRP A 317 -6.17 5.98 -11.24
C TRP A 317 -6.20 5.85 -12.76
N ASN A 318 -5.70 4.72 -13.26
CA ASN A 318 -5.75 4.36 -14.67
C ASN A 318 -6.50 3.04 -14.86
N SER A 319 -7.74 3.12 -15.33
CA SER A 319 -8.57 1.97 -15.73
C SER A 319 -8.55 1.70 -17.25
N SER A 320 -7.80 2.51 -18.03
CA SER A 320 -7.72 2.33 -19.47
C SER A 320 -7.08 1.00 -19.85
N GLN A 321 -7.71 0.29 -20.76
CA GLN A 321 -7.18 -0.95 -21.34
C GLN A 321 -6.47 -0.69 -22.71
N GLU A 322 -6.14 0.56 -23.02
CA GLU A 322 -5.41 0.92 -24.23
C GLU A 322 -3.90 0.89 -24.00
N ALA A 323 -3.16 0.23 -24.90
CA ALA A 323 -1.71 0.05 -24.79
C ALA A 323 -0.92 1.36 -24.66
N LYS A 324 -1.41 2.47 -25.24
CA LYS A 324 -0.73 3.77 -25.15
C LYS A 324 -0.68 4.37 -23.74
N TYR A 325 -1.58 3.94 -22.84
CA TYR A 325 -1.66 4.45 -21.47
C TYR A 325 -1.02 3.54 -20.42
N LEU A 326 -0.40 2.42 -20.81
CA LEU A 326 0.19 1.44 -19.90
C LEU A 326 1.31 2.01 -19.00
N THR A 327 1.90 3.13 -19.34
CA THR A 327 2.93 3.79 -18.53
C THR A 327 2.40 5.01 -17.76
N SER A 328 1.11 5.31 -17.91
CA SER A 328 0.43 6.38 -17.18
C SER A 328 -0.13 5.85 -15.86
N VAL A 329 -0.15 6.72 -14.85
CA VAL A 329 -0.89 6.46 -13.60
C VAL A 329 -2.36 6.86 -13.69
N GLY A 330 -2.79 7.39 -14.84
CA GLY A 330 -4.17 7.77 -15.12
C GLY A 330 -4.46 9.24 -14.87
N HIS A 331 -5.70 9.53 -14.53
CA HIS A 331 -6.15 10.87 -14.17
C HIS A 331 -6.00 11.10 -12.68
N VAL A 332 -5.68 12.33 -12.27
CA VAL A 332 -5.73 12.72 -10.87
C VAL A 332 -7.17 12.65 -10.39
N ASP A 333 -7.33 12.12 -9.20
CA ASP A 333 -8.64 11.92 -8.62
C ASP A 333 -9.35 13.24 -8.31
N LEU A 334 -10.68 13.21 -8.37
CA LEU A 334 -11.54 14.38 -8.12
C LEU A 334 -11.60 14.77 -6.63
N SER A 335 -11.09 13.95 -5.73
CA SER A 335 -11.01 14.24 -4.28
C SER A 335 -9.89 15.25 -3.94
N CYS A 336 -8.92 15.43 -4.85
CA CYS A 336 -7.80 16.34 -4.69
C CYS A 336 -7.68 17.34 -5.84
N GLU A 337 -7.31 18.58 -5.50
CA GLU A 337 -6.74 19.51 -6.47
C GLU A 337 -5.28 19.14 -6.72
N TYR A 338 -4.77 19.40 -7.91
CA TYR A 338 -3.36 19.22 -8.22
C TYR A 338 -2.79 20.40 -9.01
N LYS A 339 -1.48 20.60 -8.88
CA LYS A 339 -0.67 21.47 -9.75
C LYS A 339 0.70 20.82 -9.97
N LEU A 340 1.38 21.26 -11.02
CA LEU A 340 2.79 20.99 -11.24
C LEU A 340 3.60 22.24 -10.87
N ASP A 341 4.51 22.13 -9.91
CA ASP A 341 5.40 23.18 -9.48
C ASP A 341 6.84 22.81 -9.85
N ASP A 342 7.38 23.46 -10.88
CA ASP A 342 8.66 23.08 -11.52
C ASP A 342 8.75 21.57 -11.83
N GLY A 343 7.61 21.02 -12.34
CA GLY A 343 7.46 19.60 -12.66
C GLY A 343 7.16 18.70 -11.47
N GLU A 344 7.24 19.17 -10.24
CA GLU A 344 6.81 18.42 -9.07
C GLU A 344 5.30 18.38 -8.95
N LEU A 345 4.74 17.20 -8.74
CA LEU A 345 3.32 17.03 -8.43
C LEU A 345 3.05 17.53 -7.02
N CYS A 346 2.16 18.53 -6.92
CA CYS A 346 1.64 19.02 -5.64
C CYS A 346 0.14 18.74 -5.58
N MET A 347 -0.34 18.31 -4.42
CA MET A 347 -1.74 17.94 -4.18
C MET A 347 -2.32 18.70 -3.00
N ARG A 348 -3.63 19.00 -3.06
CA ARG A 348 -4.35 19.67 -1.98
C ARG A 348 -5.78 19.14 -1.90
N GLY A 349 -6.27 18.87 -0.69
CA GLY A 349 -7.63 18.40 -0.45
C GLY A 349 -7.77 17.67 0.87
N ASP A 350 -8.97 17.20 1.13
CA ASP A 350 -9.29 16.48 2.36
C ASP A 350 -8.55 15.15 2.56
N PRO A 351 -8.12 14.40 1.52
CA PRO A 351 -7.28 13.20 1.71
C PRO A 351 -5.86 13.46 2.23
N ILE A 352 -5.36 14.72 2.16
CA ILE A 352 -4.00 15.04 2.59
C ILE A 352 -3.85 14.90 4.11
N MET A 353 -2.75 14.29 4.55
CA MET A 353 -2.41 14.03 5.95
C MET A 353 -2.50 15.29 6.83
N LEU A 354 -2.65 15.07 8.13
CA LEU A 354 -2.56 16.14 9.14
C LEU A 354 -1.11 16.63 9.35
N GLY A 355 -0.13 15.88 8.88
CA GLY A 355 1.31 16.12 9.02
C GLY A 355 2.04 14.89 9.56
N TYR A 356 3.32 15.06 9.91
CA TYR A 356 4.12 14.03 10.54
C TYR A 356 4.08 14.12 12.07
N TYR A 357 3.86 12.99 12.72
CA TYR A 357 3.69 12.91 14.18
C TYR A 357 4.94 13.34 14.94
N LYS A 358 4.79 14.36 15.80
CA LYS A 358 5.88 15.00 16.56
C LYS A 358 7.02 15.56 15.68
N ASP A 359 6.73 15.87 14.39
CA ASP A 359 7.70 16.42 13.43
C ASP A 359 7.08 17.60 12.65
N PRO A 360 6.87 18.76 13.30
CA PRO A 360 6.30 19.93 12.65
C PRO A 360 7.24 20.54 11.59
N GLU A 361 8.56 20.44 11.78
CA GLU A 361 9.55 20.92 10.81
C GLU A 361 9.48 20.09 9.53
N GLY A 362 9.53 18.75 9.64
CA GLY A 362 9.39 17.87 8.50
C GLY A 362 8.01 17.96 7.82
N THR A 363 6.96 18.39 8.56
CA THR A 363 5.65 18.68 7.98
C THR A 363 5.70 19.95 7.14
N ALA A 364 6.31 21.03 7.65
CA ALA A 364 6.44 22.30 6.94
C ALA A 364 7.34 22.21 5.69
N GLU A 365 8.25 21.22 5.62
CA GLU A 365 9.04 20.95 4.42
C GLU A 365 8.20 20.39 3.25
N VAL A 366 7.06 19.74 3.54
CA VAL A 366 6.25 19.05 2.53
C VAL A 366 4.84 19.59 2.37
N ILE A 367 4.32 20.36 3.34
CA ILE A 367 3.03 21.06 3.22
C ILE A 367 3.31 22.55 3.34
N ASP A 368 3.07 23.28 2.25
CA ASP A 368 3.32 24.72 2.21
C ASP A 368 2.23 25.55 2.92
N ALA A 369 2.43 26.87 3.04
CA ALA A 369 1.49 27.78 3.72
C ALA A 369 0.11 27.86 3.07
N ASP A 370 -0.01 27.50 1.79
CA ASP A 370 -1.27 27.47 1.03
C ASP A 370 -1.96 26.09 1.10
N GLY A 371 -1.39 25.14 1.85
CA GLY A 371 -1.91 23.79 2.08
C GLY A 371 -1.59 22.81 0.93
N TRP A 372 -0.66 23.12 0.05
CA TRP A 372 -0.20 22.18 -0.98
C TRP A 372 0.81 21.20 -0.39
N PHE A 373 0.51 19.92 -0.54
CA PHE A 373 1.44 18.84 -0.24
C PHE A 373 2.34 18.59 -1.44
N HIS A 374 3.64 18.77 -1.25
CA HIS A 374 4.71 18.50 -2.20
C HIS A 374 5.05 17.02 -2.16
N THR A 375 4.66 16.26 -3.18
CA THR A 375 4.77 14.79 -3.18
C THR A 375 6.22 14.31 -3.31
N GLY A 376 7.11 15.15 -3.79
CA GLY A 376 8.46 14.79 -4.19
C GLY A 376 8.51 13.96 -5.49
N ASP A 377 7.38 13.73 -6.16
CA ASP A 377 7.30 13.04 -7.44
C ASP A 377 7.28 14.05 -8.59
N ILE A 378 8.10 13.82 -9.60
CA ILE A 378 8.10 14.59 -10.84
C ILE A 378 7.09 13.94 -11.80
N ALA A 379 6.19 14.77 -12.32
CA ALA A 379 5.12 14.32 -13.21
C ALA A 379 5.03 15.20 -14.46
N ARG A 380 4.39 14.67 -15.49
CA ARG A 380 3.88 15.41 -16.63
C ARG A 380 2.44 14.99 -16.90
N VAL A 381 1.63 15.91 -17.37
CA VAL A 381 0.24 15.67 -17.75
C VAL A 381 0.12 15.97 -19.24
N GLU A 382 -0.43 15.04 -20.02
CA GLU A 382 -0.68 15.20 -21.44
C GLU A 382 -1.98 15.97 -21.68
N GLU A 383 -2.22 16.41 -22.92
CA GLU A 383 -3.41 17.20 -23.30
C GLU A 383 -4.73 16.47 -23.01
N ASP A 384 -4.73 15.15 -23.05
CA ASP A 384 -5.88 14.29 -22.72
C ASP A 384 -6.08 14.06 -21.22
N GLY A 385 -5.25 14.69 -20.37
CA GLY A 385 -5.34 14.63 -18.91
C GLY A 385 -4.63 13.44 -18.26
N TYR A 386 -4.04 12.52 -19.04
CA TYR A 386 -3.28 11.40 -18.47
C TYR A 386 -1.97 11.87 -17.86
N MET A 387 -1.74 11.47 -16.61
CA MET A 387 -0.53 11.79 -15.84
C MET A 387 0.50 10.66 -15.94
N TYR A 388 1.76 11.06 -16.07
CA TYR A 388 2.91 10.17 -16.11
C TYR A 388 3.93 10.60 -15.07
N LEU A 389 4.30 9.69 -14.17
CA LEU A 389 5.40 9.93 -13.25
C LEU A 389 6.73 9.70 -13.97
N THR A 390 7.63 10.68 -13.88
CA THR A 390 8.91 10.64 -14.58
C THR A 390 10.09 10.36 -13.65
N GLY A 391 9.94 10.64 -12.33
CA GLY A 391 10.97 10.37 -11.34
C GLY A 391 10.66 10.94 -9.98
N ARG A 392 11.67 10.92 -9.09
CA ARG A 392 11.64 11.55 -7.77
C ARG A 392 12.52 12.81 -7.76
N LYS A 393 12.01 13.93 -7.27
CA LYS A 393 12.75 15.22 -7.17
C LYS A 393 14.12 15.05 -6.50
N LYS A 394 14.17 14.32 -5.40
CA LYS A 394 15.41 14.05 -4.65
C LYS A 394 16.42 13.15 -5.35
N ASN A 395 15.98 12.39 -6.37
CA ASN A 395 16.84 11.49 -7.14
C ASN A 395 17.38 12.15 -8.39
N VAL A 396 16.86 13.32 -8.76
CA VAL A 396 17.35 14.07 -9.94
C VAL A 396 18.83 14.31 -9.79
N ILE A 397 19.58 13.87 -10.77
CA ILE A 397 21.03 14.08 -10.85
C ILE A 397 21.25 15.43 -11.51
N ILE A 398 21.87 16.36 -10.78
CA ILE A 398 22.23 17.69 -11.30
C ILE A 398 23.69 17.61 -11.73
N LEU A 399 23.93 17.63 -13.04
CA LEU A 399 25.27 17.56 -13.59
C LEU A 399 26.00 18.89 -13.44
N ASP A 400 27.34 18.85 -13.39
CA ASP A 400 28.19 20.06 -13.37
C ASP A 400 27.91 21.03 -14.53
N SER A 401 27.37 20.54 -15.61
CA SER A 401 26.97 21.31 -16.80
C SER A 401 25.61 22.00 -16.67
N GLY A 402 24.88 21.73 -15.55
CA GLY A 402 23.59 22.34 -15.24
C GLY A 402 22.37 21.56 -15.73
N GLU A 403 22.56 20.47 -16.46
CA GLU A 403 21.41 19.64 -16.88
C GLU A 403 20.92 18.75 -15.75
N ASN A 404 19.60 18.57 -15.69
CA ASN A 404 18.92 17.65 -14.81
C ASN A 404 18.67 16.31 -15.50
N VAL A 405 19.03 15.21 -14.84
CA VAL A 405 18.80 13.85 -15.32
C VAL A 405 17.96 13.08 -14.31
N ASN A 406 16.78 12.63 -14.74
CA ASN A 406 15.94 11.75 -13.95
C ASN A 406 16.43 10.30 -14.14
N PRO A 407 17.02 9.68 -13.12
CA PRO A 407 17.57 8.33 -13.25
C PRO A 407 16.49 7.28 -13.56
N GLU A 408 15.27 7.47 -13.05
CA GLU A 408 14.15 6.59 -13.31
C GLU A 408 13.72 6.57 -14.79
N GLU A 409 13.89 7.67 -15.51
CA GLU A 409 13.66 7.69 -16.98
C GLU A 409 14.66 6.78 -17.70
N LEU A 410 15.91 6.79 -17.26
CA LEU A 410 16.95 5.96 -17.86
C LEU A 410 16.77 4.47 -17.50
N GLU A 411 16.35 4.19 -16.26
CA GLU A 411 16.02 2.83 -15.83
C GLU A 411 14.89 2.22 -16.64
N LYS A 412 13.86 3.02 -16.97
CA LYS A 412 12.76 2.57 -17.85
C LYS A 412 13.24 2.08 -19.22
N LEU A 413 14.29 2.70 -19.76
CA LEU A 413 14.86 2.30 -21.05
C LEU A 413 15.60 0.96 -20.98
N LEU A 414 15.95 0.50 -19.76
CA LEU A 414 16.63 -0.76 -19.54
C LEU A 414 15.68 -1.93 -19.27
N VAL A 415 14.44 -1.65 -18.85
CA VAL A 415 13.39 -2.65 -18.56
C VAL A 415 13.16 -3.65 -19.73
N PRO A 416 13.15 -3.25 -21.03
CA PRO A 416 12.90 -4.19 -22.13
C PRO A 416 13.96 -5.27 -22.31
N CYS A 417 15.13 -5.17 -21.66
CA CYS A 417 16.15 -6.20 -21.72
C CYS A 417 15.83 -7.36 -20.76
N ALA A 418 15.43 -8.50 -21.29
CA ALA A 418 15.07 -9.68 -20.49
C ALA A 418 16.24 -10.25 -19.64
N ASP A 419 17.50 -9.95 -20.03
CA ASP A 419 18.70 -10.40 -19.32
C ASP A 419 19.06 -9.48 -18.13
N ILE A 420 18.39 -8.32 -17.96
CA ILE A 420 18.53 -7.44 -16.80
C ILE A 420 17.53 -7.86 -15.70
N GLN A 421 18.06 -8.32 -14.58
CA GLN A 421 17.26 -8.71 -13.41
C GLN A 421 16.86 -7.50 -12.57
N GLU A 422 17.84 -6.61 -12.31
CA GLU A 422 17.67 -5.38 -11.53
C GLU A 422 18.57 -4.29 -12.10
N CYS A 423 18.13 -3.05 -12.03
CA CYS A 423 18.98 -1.90 -12.37
C CYS A 423 18.67 -0.69 -11.50
N ILE A 424 19.71 0.12 -11.25
CA ILE A 424 19.64 1.43 -10.63
C ILE A 424 20.57 2.36 -11.41
N VAL A 425 20.06 3.53 -11.77
CA VAL A 425 20.87 4.59 -12.35
C VAL A 425 21.18 5.62 -11.27
N LYS A 426 22.45 5.99 -11.15
CA LYS A 426 22.93 7.01 -10.19
C LYS A 426 24.14 7.75 -10.74
N GLU A 427 24.46 8.88 -10.11
CA GLU A 427 25.75 9.53 -10.35
C GLU A 427 26.87 8.78 -9.62
N LYS A 428 27.97 8.58 -10.34
CA LYS A 428 29.22 8.07 -9.79
C LYS A 428 30.38 8.70 -10.58
N ASP A 429 31.33 9.29 -9.87
CA ASP A 429 32.51 9.94 -10.48
C ASP A 429 32.12 10.95 -11.58
N LYS A 430 31.08 11.76 -11.32
CA LYS A 430 30.52 12.76 -12.27
C LYS A 430 30.00 12.16 -13.59
N LYS A 431 29.62 10.90 -13.59
CA LYS A 431 29.03 10.19 -14.73
C LYS A 431 27.72 9.53 -14.32
N ILE A 432 26.83 9.42 -15.28
CA ILE A 432 25.62 8.62 -15.11
C ILE A 432 26.00 7.14 -15.19
N CYS A 433 25.87 6.41 -14.10
CA CYS A 433 26.20 4.99 -14.03
C CYS A 433 24.92 4.16 -13.87
N ALA A 434 24.79 3.10 -14.66
CA ALA A 434 23.76 2.09 -14.52
C ALA A 434 24.34 0.87 -13.79
N LEU A 435 23.99 0.67 -12.52
CA LEU A 435 24.29 -0.55 -11.77
C LEU A 435 23.25 -1.60 -12.18
N ILE A 436 23.71 -2.71 -12.74
CA ILE A 436 22.84 -3.73 -13.34
C ILE A 436 23.19 -5.11 -12.77
N CYS A 437 22.18 -5.78 -12.20
CA CYS A 437 22.27 -7.19 -11.85
C CYS A 437 21.87 -8.05 -13.05
N CYS A 438 22.75 -8.97 -13.45
CA CYS A 438 22.50 -9.90 -14.54
C CYS A 438 23.33 -11.19 -14.37
N ASP A 439 22.94 -12.25 -15.10
CA ASP A 439 23.74 -13.48 -15.17
C ASP A 439 25.14 -13.17 -15.75
N PRO A 440 26.23 -13.68 -15.13
CA PRO A 440 27.59 -13.55 -15.68
C PRO A 440 27.74 -13.94 -17.15
N ALA A 441 27.00 -14.97 -17.60
CA ALA A 441 27.00 -15.41 -18.99
C ALA A 441 26.33 -14.43 -19.96
N LYS A 442 25.57 -13.44 -19.44
CA LYS A 442 24.78 -12.46 -20.20
C LYS A 442 25.38 -11.06 -20.19
N GLN A 443 26.48 -10.86 -19.47
CA GLN A 443 27.05 -9.53 -19.27
C GLN A 443 27.37 -8.80 -20.58
N GLU A 444 27.89 -9.50 -21.58
CA GLU A 444 28.23 -8.87 -22.86
C GLU A 444 26.96 -8.44 -23.64
N THR A 445 25.93 -9.29 -23.65
CA THR A 445 24.61 -8.94 -24.23
C THR A 445 24.00 -7.71 -23.57
N VAL A 446 24.09 -7.63 -22.24
CA VAL A 446 23.58 -6.46 -21.48
C VAL A 446 24.37 -5.19 -21.80
N LYS A 447 25.70 -5.25 -21.92
CA LYS A 447 26.52 -4.10 -22.32
C LYS A 447 26.18 -3.61 -23.73
N GLU A 448 26.02 -4.54 -24.68
CA GLU A 448 25.60 -4.21 -26.05
C GLU A 448 24.23 -3.54 -26.07
N PHE A 449 23.29 -4.05 -25.27
CA PHE A 449 21.96 -3.45 -25.12
C PHE A 449 22.05 -2.01 -24.58
N VAL A 450 22.77 -1.77 -23.45
CA VAL A 450 22.97 -0.42 -22.89
C VAL A 450 23.66 0.50 -23.91
N THR A 451 24.62 -0.02 -24.67
CA THR A 451 25.26 0.75 -25.73
C THR A 451 24.26 1.13 -26.83
N GLY A 452 23.35 0.24 -27.18
CA GLY A 452 22.26 0.49 -28.13
C GLY A 452 21.34 1.62 -27.62
N VAL A 453 20.91 1.55 -26.36
CA VAL A 453 20.10 2.59 -25.71
C VAL A 453 20.83 3.95 -25.72
N ASN A 454 22.11 3.96 -25.38
CA ASN A 454 22.94 5.16 -25.34
C ASN A 454 23.05 5.88 -26.68
N ARG A 455 22.94 5.18 -27.81
CA ARG A 455 22.97 5.81 -29.15
C ARG A 455 21.79 6.75 -29.39
N GLY A 456 20.66 6.47 -28.77
CA GLY A 456 19.45 7.30 -28.83
C GLY A 456 19.43 8.45 -27.80
N LEU A 457 20.41 8.52 -26.89
CA LEU A 457 20.45 9.50 -25.82
C LEU A 457 21.43 10.66 -26.08
N PRO A 458 21.08 11.87 -25.63
CA PRO A 458 22.04 12.98 -25.53
C PRO A 458 23.29 12.56 -24.75
N LEU A 459 24.44 13.17 -25.02
CA LEU A 459 25.70 12.80 -24.39
C LEU A 459 25.65 12.81 -22.86
N TYR A 460 25.00 13.82 -22.29
CA TYR A 460 24.89 14.00 -20.83
C TYR A 460 23.98 12.97 -20.14
N LYS A 461 23.10 12.25 -20.88
CA LYS A 461 22.24 11.17 -20.36
C LYS A 461 22.82 9.78 -20.57
N ARG A 462 23.96 9.63 -21.22
CA ARG A 462 24.52 8.31 -21.53
C ARG A 462 25.04 7.61 -20.29
N MET A 463 24.66 6.36 -20.17
CA MET A 463 24.95 5.53 -19.00
C MET A 463 26.24 4.73 -19.17
N VAL A 464 27.03 4.65 -18.12
CA VAL A 464 28.14 3.70 -18.00
C VAL A 464 27.62 2.47 -17.27
N PRO A 465 27.59 1.27 -17.91
CA PRO A 465 27.10 0.07 -17.25
C PRO A 465 28.12 -0.49 -16.25
N GLU A 466 27.70 -0.69 -15.00
CA GLU A 466 28.41 -1.44 -13.95
C GLU A 466 27.63 -2.73 -13.68
N LEU A 467 28.21 -3.89 -14.03
CA LEU A 467 27.52 -5.17 -13.96
C LEU A 467 27.85 -5.94 -12.67
N SER A 468 26.83 -6.53 -12.06
CA SER A 468 26.92 -7.36 -10.86
C SER A 468 26.25 -8.72 -11.11
N ALA A 469 26.84 -9.77 -10.59
CA ALA A 469 26.21 -11.10 -10.50
C ALA A 469 25.39 -11.25 -9.21
N GLN A 470 25.50 -10.30 -8.29
CA GLN A 470 24.78 -10.31 -7.03
C GLN A 470 23.60 -9.35 -7.09
N PRO A 471 22.48 -9.64 -6.40
CA PRO A 471 21.36 -8.72 -6.27
C PRO A 471 21.82 -7.37 -5.75
N LEU A 472 21.17 -6.30 -6.22
CA LEU A 472 21.47 -4.95 -5.77
C LEU A 472 20.99 -4.71 -4.33
N PRO A 473 21.63 -3.80 -3.57
CA PRO A 473 21.28 -3.53 -2.18
C PRO A 473 19.82 -3.08 -2.04
N ARG A 474 19.16 -3.57 -0.99
CA ARG A 474 17.77 -3.22 -0.69
C ARG A 474 17.62 -2.76 0.76
N ASN A 475 16.62 -1.93 1.02
CA ASN A 475 16.21 -1.62 2.38
C ASN A 475 15.39 -2.78 2.99
N ALA A 476 15.05 -2.67 4.27
CA ALA A 476 14.24 -3.67 4.99
C ALA A 476 12.84 -3.93 4.38
N MET A 477 12.36 -3.04 3.50
CA MET A 477 11.10 -3.19 2.77
C MET A 477 11.29 -3.80 1.36
N GLY A 478 12.50 -4.25 1.03
CA GLY A 478 12.80 -4.84 -0.28
C GLY A 478 12.96 -3.83 -1.42
N LYS A 479 12.93 -2.51 -1.15
CA LYS A 479 13.14 -1.47 -2.16
C LYS A 479 14.63 -1.30 -2.42
N LEU A 480 15.02 -1.19 -3.69
CA LEU A 480 16.39 -0.95 -4.10
C LEU A 480 16.94 0.36 -3.50
N LEU A 481 18.19 0.30 -3.00
CA LEU A 481 18.90 1.47 -2.46
C LEU A 481 19.73 2.11 -3.57
N ARG A 482 19.57 3.45 -3.73
CA ARG A 482 20.39 4.26 -4.66
C ARG A 482 21.69 4.74 -4.01
#